data_5ddf8f98a17d3285781f1f63efd1b3f0
#
_entry.id   5ddf8f98a17d3285781f1f63efd1b3f0
#
_cell.length_a   1.000
_cell.length_b   1.000
_cell.length_c   1.000
_cell.angle_alpha   90.00
_cell.angle_beta   90.00
_cell.angle_gamma   90.00
#
_symmetry.space_group_name_H-M   'P 1'
#
loop_
_entity.id
_entity.type
_entity.pdbx_description
1 polymer ?
#
loop_
_entity_poly.entity_id
_entity_poly.type
_entity_poly.pdbx_seq_one_letter_code
_entity_poly.pdbx_strand_id
1 'polypeptide(L)'
;MTHSSFIKTVAAALLFTMTAGFSVTAAAVPSFTTGKALHRGDCIGITGTATAAEDIDIPALKQRLGEEGFSVKVMPTVTKRYGYFSGTDAERAGDLNELFADDSVAAILCLDGGYGSARILNKLDYDMIRTHAKPFIGFSDTTALHIALEEKSKIITFHGPMANTLSGIDKNDYTWHSFKKALTASQPLGTLSLPEGCKLTALIPGTATGILAGGNLSIIASLAGTPYALQGKGKILVLEDVNEPSYKIDRMLNQLWQSGLLQDVEAIAYGNFINCPADPGDFTTEEILAYYAALAGKPAIKGLPVGHGTENATLPLGTKALLQSDKENVTLAFIEPALHT
;
A
#
# COMPACT_ATOMS: atom_id res chain seq x y z
N MET A 1 51.62 38.34 -28.50
CA MET A 1 50.76 39.34 -27.84
C MET A 1 49.38 38.62 -27.61
N THR A 2 49.36 37.99 -26.64
CA THR A 2 48.62 37.76 -25.38
C THR A 2 47.10 37.82 -25.47
N HIS A 3 46.50 36.64 -25.46
CA HIS A 3 45.06 36.30 -25.29
C HIS A 3 44.50 36.70 -23.90
N SER A 4 44.69 37.96 -23.45
CA SER A 4 44.27 38.33 -22.10
C SER A 4 43.35 39.57 -22.03
N SER A 5 42.62 39.90 -23.09
CA SER A 5 41.78 41.09 -23.08
C SER A 5 40.31 40.90 -23.46
N PHE A 6 39.83 39.65 -23.57
CA PHE A 6 38.44 39.41 -24.01
C PHE A 6 37.49 38.87 -22.90
N ILE A 7 37.99 38.71 -21.66
CA ILE A 7 37.18 38.13 -20.54
C ILE A 7 36.75 39.19 -19.51
N LYS A 8 37.03 40.47 -19.70
CA LYS A 8 36.69 41.50 -18.68
C LYS A 8 35.52 42.44 -19.01
N THR A 9 34.75 42.20 -20.08
CA THR A 9 33.67 43.12 -20.48
C THR A 9 32.26 42.50 -20.51
N VAL A 10 32.04 41.34 -19.92
CA VAL A 10 30.67 40.70 -19.84
C VAL A 10 30.18 40.56 -18.39
N ALA A 11 30.85 41.09 -17.41
CA ALA A 11 30.49 40.94 -15.99
C ALA A 11 29.85 42.20 -15.36
N ALA A 12 29.15 43.03 -16.12
CA ALA A 12 28.54 44.26 -15.56
C ALA A 12 27.23 44.64 -16.22
N ALA A 13 26.29 43.69 -16.41
CA ALA A 13 24.89 44.04 -16.71
C ALA A 13 24.05 42.80 -16.43
N LEU A 14 23.41 42.72 -15.26
CA LEU A 14 22.14 42.03 -14.97
C LEU A 14 22.01 41.76 -13.45
N LEU A 15 22.02 42.83 -12.66
CA LEU A 15 21.45 42.77 -11.30
C LEU A 15 20.21 43.68 -11.30
N PHE A 16 19.15 43.24 -11.94
CA PHE A 16 17.81 43.74 -11.67
C PHE A 16 17.07 42.63 -10.98
N THR A 17 17.15 42.58 -9.65
CA THR A 17 16.36 41.70 -8.81
C THR A 17 14.89 42.16 -8.83
N MET A 18 14.09 41.59 -9.72
CA MET A 18 12.65 41.54 -9.54
C MET A 18 12.36 40.53 -8.45
N THR A 19 12.19 40.98 -7.22
CA THR A 19 11.51 40.21 -6.16
C THR A 19 10.01 40.20 -6.44
N ALA A 20 9.57 39.46 -7.47
CA ALA A 20 8.22 39.03 -7.57
C ALA A 20 8.03 37.91 -6.51
N GLY A 21 7.44 38.27 -5.38
CA GLY A 21 7.01 37.32 -4.37
C GLY A 21 5.98 36.37 -4.98
N PHE A 22 6.42 35.27 -5.57
CA PHE A 22 5.54 34.14 -5.83
C PHE A 22 5.20 33.51 -4.48
N SER A 23 4.06 33.89 -3.92
CA SER A 23 3.40 33.07 -2.90
C SER A 23 3.03 31.75 -3.59
N VAL A 24 3.92 30.76 -3.50
CA VAL A 24 3.55 29.36 -3.75
C VAL A 24 2.58 29.01 -2.62
N THR A 25 1.28 29.17 -2.86
CA THR A 25 0.30 28.50 -2.03
C THR A 25 0.57 27.00 -2.21
N ALA A 26 1.19 26.39 -1.19
CA ALA A 26 1.27 24.95 -1.11
C ALA A 26 -0.15 24.44 -1.30
N ALA A 27 -0.40 23.71 -2.38
CA ALA A 27 -1.68 23.05 -2.57
C ALA A 27 -1.88 22.16 -1.33
N ALA A 28 -3.00 22.40 -0.62
CA ALA A 28 -3.32 21.61 0.55
C ALA A 28 -3.30 20.13 0.13
N VAL A 29 -2.47 19.33 0.79
CA VAL A 29 -2.48 17.87 0.61
C VAL A 29 -3.90 17.43 0.93
N PRO A 30 -4.59 16.70 0.03
CA PRO A 30 -5.96 16.27 0.29
C PRO A 30 -6.01 15.50 1.60
N SER A 31 -6.85 15.92 2.54
CA SER A 31 -7.04 15.18 3.78
C SER A 31 -7.76 13.87 3.45
N PHE A 32 -7.17 12.76 3.86
CA PHE A 32 -7.81 11.45 3.76
C PHE A 32 -8.91 11.34 4.81
N THR A 33 -10.03 10.71 4.43
CA THR A 33 -11.09 10.37 5.37
C THR A 33 -10.71 9.09 6.11
N THR A 34 -10.79 9.12 7.42
CA THR A 34 -10.50 7.97 8.29
C THR A 34 -11.80 7.24 8.68
N GLY A 35 -11.76 5.91 8.76
CA GLY A 35 -12.77 5.13 9.45
C GLY A 35 -12.64 5.23 10.97
N LYS A 36 -13.57 4.60 11.69
CA LYS A 36 -13.49 4.45 13.15
C LYS A 36 -12.59 3.29 13.55
N ALA A 37 -11.88 3.44 14.66
CA ALA A 37 -11.18 2.33 15.30
C ALA A 37 -12.18 1.28 15.79
N LEU A 38 -11.85 0.00 15.61
CA LEU A 38 -12.74 -1.11 16.01
C LEU A 38 -12.79 -1.27 17.52
N HIS A 39 -13.99 -1.54 18.03
CA HIS A 39 -14.27 -1.85 19.42
C HIS A 39 -14.97 -3.21 19.55
N ARG A 40 -14.93 -3.79 20.75
CA ARG A 40 -15.71 -5.00 21.03
C ARG A 40 -17.19 -4.78 20.76
N GLY A 41 -17.82 -5.67 20.03
CA GLY A 41 -19.20 -5.57 19.55
C GLY A 41 -19.33 -5.18 18.09
N ASP A 42 -18.29 -4.62 17.48
CA ASP A 42 -18.32 -4.23 16.07
C ASP A 42 -18.42 -5.43 15.11
N CYS A 43 -18.96 -5.17 13.93
CA CYS A 43 -19.12 -6.17 12.88
C CYS A 43 -18.05 -5.99 11.78
N ILE A 44 -17.38 -7.09 11.41
CA ILE A 44 -16.47 -7.14 10.26
C ILE A 44 -17.18 -7.83 9.09
N GLY A 45 -17.32 -7.13 7.96
CA GLY A 45 -17.83 -7.70 6.71
C GLY A 45 -16.75 -8.46 5.95
N ILE A 46 -17.02 -9.68 5.48
CA ILE A 46 -16.10 -10.45 4.63
C ILE A 46 -16.68 -10.57 3.23
N THR A 47 -15.88 -10.25 2.21
CA THR A 47 -16.29 -10.27 0.80
C THR A 47 -15.19 -10.81 -0.12
N GLY A 48 -15.58 -11.50 -1.17
CA GLY A 48 -14.68 -11.92 -2.24
C GLY A 48 -14.57 -10.84 -3.31
N THR A 49 -13.37 -10.29 -3.51
CA THR A 49 -13.13 -9.24 -4.51
C THR A 49 -12.35 -9.73 -5.73
N ALA A 50 -11.76 -10.91 -5.66
CA ALA A 50 -10.82 -11.47 -6.63
C ALA A 50 -11.14 -12.94 -6.95
N THR A 51 -10.16 -13.83 -6.76
CA THR A 51 -10.31 -15.26 -7.03
C THR A 51 -11.27 -15.93 -6.03
N ALA A 52 -11.98 -16.96 -6.49
CA ALA A 52 -12.77 -17.83 -5.62
C ALA A 52 -11.83 -18.59 -4.70
N ALA A 53 -12.01 -18.42 -3.41
CA ALA A 53 -11.21 -19.11 -2.42
C ALA A 53 -11.69 -20.56 -2.27
N GLU A 54 -10.72 -21.47 -2.20
CA GLU A 54 -10.94 -22.87 -1.83
C GLU A 54 -10.35 -23.05 -0.41
N ASP A 55 -11.03 -23.85 0.40
CA ASP A 55 -10.53 -24.30 1.72
C ASP A 55 -10.34 -23.21 2.81
N ILE A 56 -11.08 -22.10 2.74
CA ILE A 56 -11.10 -21.14 3.85
C ILE A 56 -12.07 -21.59 4.93
N ASP A 57 -11.56 -21.79 6.14
CA ASP A 57 -12.38 -22.13 7.31
C ASP A 57 -13.06 -20.86 7.88
N ILE A 58 -14.15 -20.44 7.23
CA ILE A 58 -14.96 -19.29 7.69
C ILE A 58 -15.52 -19.51 9.11
N PRO A 59 -15.99 -20.70 9.51
CA PRO A 59 -16.34 -20.98 10.90
C PRO A 59 -15.20 -20.71 11.88
N ALA A 60 -13.99 -21.20 11.62
CA ALA A 60 -12.83 -20.94 12.47
C ALA A 60 -12.48 -19.46 12.54
N LEU A 61 -12.51 -18.75 11.40
CA LEU A 61 -12.29 -17.30 11.38
C LEU A 61 -13.35 -16.54 12.21
N LYS A 62 -14.64 -16.89 12.07
CA LYS A 62 -15.71 -16.31 12.88
C LYS A 62 -15.49 -16.54 14.37
N GLN A 63 -15.08 -17.75 14.77
CA GLN A 63 -14.74 -18.04 16.16
C GLN A 63 -13.60 -17.16 16.66
N ARG A 64 -12.51 -17.06 15.91
CA ARG A 64 -11.35 -16.25 16.28
C ARG A 64 -11.66 -14.76 16.44
N LEU A 65 -12.39 -14.19 15.47
CA LEU A 65 -12.84 -12.81 15.55
C LEU A 65 -13.83 -12.60 16.71
N GLY A 66 -14.70 -13.58 16.96
CA GLY A 66 -15.63 -13.59 18.09
C GLY A 66 -14.95 -13.59 19.46
N GLU A 67 -13.81 -14.28 19.61
CA GLU A 67 -13.02 -14.27 20.83
C GLU A 67 -12.38 -12.90 21.10
N GLU A 68 -12.06 -12.13 20.04
CA GLU A 68 -11.66 -10.74 20.14
C GLU A 68 -12.85 -9.80 20.39
N GLY A 69 -14.08 -10.30 20.27
CA GLY A 69 -15.32 -9.56 20.51
C GLY A 69 -15.98 -9.00 19.26
N PHE A 70 -15.54 -9.40 18.07
CA PHE A 70 -16.14 -8.95 16.80
C PHE A 70 -17.19 -9.93 16.31
N SER A 71 -18.27 -9.41 15.72
CA SER A 71 -19.22 -10.19 14.93
C SER A 71 -18.80 -10.20 13.45
N VAL A 72 -19.34 -11.12 12.64
CA VAL A 72 -18.93 -11.27 11.24
C VAL A 72 -20.16 -11.36 10.33
N LYS A 73 -20.27 -10.44 9.37
CA LYS A 73 -21.19 -10.51 8.23
C LYS A 73 -20.44 -11.11 7.03
N VAL A 74 -20.95 -12.20 6.47
CA VAL A 74 -20.34 -12.87 5.31
C VAL A 74 -21.18 -12.61 4.07
N MET A 75 -20.56 -12.03 3.03
CA MET A 75 -21.24 -11.72 1.78
C MET A 75 -21.35 -12.96 0.87
N PRO A 76 -22.33 -12.99 -0.05
CA PRO A 76 -22.53 -14.13 -0.95
C PRO A 76 -21.32 -14.52 -1.79
N THR A 77 -20.48 -13.55 -2.18
CA THR A 77 -19.25 -13.79 -2.98
C THR A 77 -18.20 -14.64 -2.26
N VAL A 78 -18.29 -14.78 -0.95
CA VAL A 78 -17.35 -15.61 -0.17
C VAL A 78 -17.43 -17.09 -0.57
N THR A 79 -18.60 -17.57 -0.99
CA THR A 79 -18.83 -18.97 -1.37
C THR A 79 -19.15 -19.16 -2.85
N LYS A 80 -19.23 -18.06 -3.61
CA LYS A 80 -19.52 -18.13 -5.05
C LYS A 80 -18.30 -18.49 -5.87
N ARG A 81 -18.55 -19.11 -7.01
CA ARG A 81 -17.55 -19.38 -8.03
C ARG A 81 -18.08 -19.06 -9.43
N TYR A 82 -17.36 -18.24 -10.17
CA TYR A 82 -17.63 -17.92 -11.58
C TYR A 82 -16.31 -17.98 -12.36
N GLY A 83 -16.05 -19.12 -12.99
CA GLY A 83 -14.71 -19.42 -13.48
C GLY A 83 -13.72 -19.50 -12.31
N TYR A 84 -12.70 -18.65 -12.32
CA TYR A 84 -11.75 -18.52 -11.23
C TYR A 84 -12.09 -17.38 -10.25
N PHE A 85 -13.16 -16.62 -10.49
CA PHE A 85 -13.57 -15.50 -9.63
C PHE A 85 -14.56 -15.93 -8.54
N SER A 86 -14.59 -15.17 -7.46
CA SER A 86 -15.55 -15.30 -6.34
C SER A 86 -16.94 -14.73 -6.66
N GLY A 87 -17.37 -14.85 -7.91
CA GLY A 87 -18.61 -14.31 -8.48
C GLY A 87 -18.36 -13.44 -9.70
N THR A 88 -19.43 -13.01 -10.37
CA THR A 88 -19.36 -12.07 -11.48
C THR A 88 -18.80 -10.71 -11.04
N ASP A 89 -18.30 -9.90 -11.96
CA ASP A 89 -17.84 -8.54 -11.64
C ASP A 89 -18.93 -7.70 -10.97
N ALA A 90 -20.19 -7.88 -11.35
CA ALA A 90 -21.32 -7.16 -10.77
C ALA A 90 -21.61 -7.60 -9.32
N GLU A 91 -21.54 -8.90 -9.03
CA GLU A 91 -21.74 -9.43 -7.68
C GLU A 91 -20.62 -8.97 -6.74
N ARG A 92 -19.35 -9.09 -7.16
CA ARG A 92 -18.19 -8.68 -6.33
C ARG A 92 -18.21 -7.19 -6.02
N ALA A 93 -18.51 -6.35 -7.01
CA ALA A 93 -18.67 -4.91 -6.81
C ALA A 93 -19.91 -4.58 -5.96
N GLY A 94 -21.01 -5.30 -6.16
CA GLY A 94 -22.26 -5.13 -5.41
C GLY A 94 -22.06 -5.42 -3.93
N ASP A 95 -21.45 -6.55 -3.59
CA ASP A 95 -21.16 -6.93 -2.21
C ASP A 95 -20.24 -5.90 -1.53
N LEU A 96 -19.21 -5.39 -2.25
CA LEU A 96 -18.31 -4.39 -1.70
C LEU A 96 -19.01 -3.04 -1.47
N ASN A 97 -19.82 -2.57 -2.43
CA ASN A 97 -20.61 -1.34 -2.26
C ASN A 97 -21.63 -1.48 -1.11
N GLU A 98 -22.30 -2.64 -0.99
CA GLU A 98 -23.22 -2.93 0.12
C GLU A 98 -22.51 -2.84 1.47
N LEU A 99 -21.34 -3.46 1.62
CA LEU A 99 -20.59 -3.43 2.87
C LEU A 99 -20.14 -2.00 3.24
N PHE A 100 -19.78 -1.18 2.27
CA PHE A 100 -19.48 0.22 2.55
C PHE A 100 -20.73 1.01 2.96
N ALA A 101 -21.88 0.77 2.34
CA ALA A 101 -23.12 1.46 2.65
C ALA A 101 -23.79 1.01 3.96
N ASP A 102 -23.45 -0.19 4.47
CA ASP A 102 -24.07 -0.76 5.67
C ASP A 102 -23.43 -0.18 6.94
N ASP A 103 -24.16 0.67 7.64
CA ASP A 103 -23.69 1.31 8.89
C ASP A 103 -23.52 0.30 10.04
N SER A 104 -24.06 -0.90 9.96
CA SER A 104 -23.84 -1.98 10.95
C SER A 104 -22.47 -2.66 10.77
N VAL A 105 -21.79 -2.44 9.65
CA VAL A 105 -20.46 -2.98 9.35
C VAL A 105 -19.40 -1.91 9.66
N ALA A 106 -18.50 -2.24 10.56
CA ALA A 106 -17.44 -1.34 11.02
C ALA A 106 -16.12 -1.46 10.22
N ALA A 107 -15.86 -2.63 9.63
CA ALA A 107 -14.67 -2.86 8.79
C ALA A 107 -14.98 -3.89 7.70
N ILE A 108 -14.20 -3.86 6.61
CA ILE A 108 -14.33 -4.78 5.48
C ILE A 108 -13.03 -5.56 5.32
N LEU A 109 -13.12 -6.89 5.37
CA LEU A 109 -12.01 -7.81 5.19
C LEU A 109 -12.16 -8.55 3.86
N CYS A 110 -11.16 -8.46 2.99
CA CYS A 110 -11.13 -9.24 1.75
C CYS A 110 -10.94 -10.73 2.06
N LEU A 111 -11.57 -11.57 1.25
CA LEU A 111 -11.53 -13.03 1.39
C LEU A 111 -10.14 -13.58 1.08
N ASP A 112 -9.66 -13.26 -0.14
CA ASP A 112 -8.42 -13.74 -0.71
C ASP A 112 -7.97 -12.82 -1.86
N GLY A 113 -6.72 -13.02 -2.35
CA GLY A 113 -6.14 -12.37 -3.50
C GLY A 113 -6.35 -13.14 -4.81
N GLY A 114 -5.27 -13.28 -5.57
CA GLY A 114 -5.26 -13.94 -6.88
C GLY A 114 -5.41 -12.97 -8.04
N TYR A 115 -6.59 -12.91 -8.68
CA TYR A 115 -6.87 -11.98 -9.77
C TYR A 115 -8.34 -11.59 -9.81
N GLY A 116 -8.62 -10.31 -10.11
CA GLY A 116 -9.99 -9.87 -10.41
C GLY A 116 -10.39 -8.53 -9.83
N SER A 117 -9.70 -8.00 -8.82
CA SER A 117 -10.04 -6.73 -8.17
C SER A 117 -10.01 -5.56 -9.15
N ALA A 118 -9.05 -5.52 -10.07
CA ALA A 118 -8.98 -4.46 -11.09
C ALA A 118 -10.19 -4.41 -12.02
N ARG A 119 -10.91 -5.52 -12.21
CA ARG A 119 -12.09 -5.61 -13.10
C ARG A 119 -13.32 -4.90 -12.54
N ILE A 120 -13.38 -4.70 -11.24
CA ILE A 120 -14.54 -4.12 -10.56
C ILE A 120 -14.39 -2.63 -10.27
N LEU A 121 -13.23 -2.02 -10.52
CA LEU A 121 -12.93 -0.63 -10.17
C LEU A 121 -13.94 0.38 -10.75
N ASN A 122 -14.39 0.18 -11.98
CA ASN A 122 -15.37 1.06 -12.63
C ASN A 122 -16.84 0.83 -12.20
N LYS A 123 -17.07 -0.08 -11.24
CA LYS A 123 -18.40 -0.44 -10.72
C LYS A 123 -18.60 0.00 -9.26
N LEU A 124 -17.57 0.59 -8.66
CA LEU A 124 -17.63 1.08 -7.30
C LEU A 124 -18.22 2.48 -7.23
N ASP A 125 -19.02 2.74 -6.21
CA ASP A 125 -19.56 4.05 -5.90
C ASP A 125 -18.61 4.82 -4.98
N TYR A 126 -17.63 5.51 -5.58
CA TYR A 126 -16.57 6.20 -4.85
C TYR A 126 -17.05 7.36 -3.99
N ASP A 127 -18.17 8.01 -4.34
CA ASP A 127 -18.72 9.10 -3.55
C ASP A 127 -19.45 8.58 -2.31
N MET A 128 -20.23 7.51 -2.45
CA MET A 128 -20.83 6.79 -1.31
C MET A 128 -19.72 6.25 -0.39
N ILE A 129 -18.71 5.61 -0.92
CA ILE A 129 -17.59 5.06 -0.15
C ILE A 129 -16.86 6.15 0.65
N ARG A 130 -16.67 7.35 0.06
CA ARG A 130 -16.04 8.47 0.77
C ARG A 130 -16.84 8.90 1.98
N THR A 131 -18.17 8.91 1.88
CA THR A 131 -19.07 9.34 2.97
C THR A 131 -19.29 8.26 4.03
N HIS A 132 -19.00 6.98 3.70
CA HIS A 132 -19.11 5.81 4.58
C HIS A 132 -17.74 5.17 4.81
N ALA A 133 -16.70 6.00 4.97
CA ALA A 133 -15.33 5.52 5.13
C ALA A 133 -15.21 4.57 6.34
N LYS A 134 -14.67 3.39 6.10
CA LYS A 134 -14.37 2.38 7.12
C LYS A 134 -13.10 1.61 6.74
N PRO A 135 -12.40 0.98 7.70
CA PRO A 135 -11.25 0.13 7.40
C PRO A 135 -11.57 -0.90 6.32
N PHE A 136 -10.80 -0.87 5.24
CA PHE A 136 -10.81 -1.86 4.17
C PHE A 136 -9.47 -2.58 4.17
N ILE A 137 -9.48 -3.89 4.36
CA ILE A 137 -8.27 -4.68 4.62
C ILE A 137 -8.06 -5.75 3.55
N GLY A 138 -6.84 -5.83 3.04
CA GLY A 138 -6.38 -6.87 2.12
C GLY A 138 -4.98 -6.59 1.59
N PHE A 139 -4.45 -7.46 0.74
CA PHE A 139 -3.15 -7.29 0.07
C PHE A 139 -3.14 -8.06 -1.26
N SER A 140 -1.99 -8.17 -1.93
CA SER A 140 -1.89 -8.88 -3.22
C SER A 140 -2.77 -8.21 -4.29
N ASP A 141 -3.65 -8.93 -4.97
CA ASP A 141 -4.57 -8.42 -6.00
C ASP A 141 -5.47 -7.27 -5.51
N THR A 142 -5.79 -7.21 -4.20
CA THR A 142 -6.55 -6.11 -3.61
C THR A 142 -5.80 -4.77 -3.61
N THR A 143 -4.50 -4.75 -3.95
CA THR A 143 -3.74 -3.51 -4.22
C THR A 143 -4.46 -2.61 -5.23
N ALA A 144 -5.13 -3.19 -6.23
CA ALA A 144 -5.92 -2.44 -7.20
C ALA A 144 -7.05 -1.62 -6.52
N LEU A 145 -7.71 -2.23 -5.53
CA LEU A 145 -8.76 -1.56 -4.74
C LEU A 145 -8.17 -0.50 -3.82
N HIS A 146 -7.06 -0.79 -3.13
CA HIS A 146 -6.37 0.20 -2.31
C HIS A 146 -6.06 1.47 -3.09
N ILE A 147 -5.43 1.34 -4.26
CA ILE A 147 -5.10 2.49 -5.11
C ILE A 147 -6.34 3.25 -5.55
N ALA A 148 -7.38 2.54 -6.01
CA ALA A 148 -8.61 3.19 -6.48
C ALA A 148 -9.35 3.91 -5.34
N LEU A 149 -9.45 3.30 -4.15
CA LEU A 149 -10.06 3.89 -2.97
C LEU A 149 -9.28 5.10 -2.46
N GLU A 150 -7.94 5.02 -2.48
CA GLU A 150 -7.08 6.14 -2.15
C GLU A 150 -7.23 7.30 -3.14
N GLU A 151 -7.17 7.03 -4.44
CA GLU A 151 -7.17 8.08 -5.47
C GLU A 151 -8.56 8.68 -5.73
N LYS A 152 -9.64 7.89 -5.64
CA LYS A 152 -11.00 8.33 -5.98
C LYS A 152 -11.83 8.71 -4.75
N SER A 153 -11.76 7.92 -3.68
CA SER A 153 -12.54 8.18 -2.45
C SER A 153 -11.75 8.91 -1.38
N LYS A 154 -10.42 8.96 -1.48
CA LYS A 154 -9.54 9.57 -0.46
C LYS A 154 -9.78 9.00 0.94
N ILE A 155 -9.91 7.69 1.05
CA ILE A 155 -10.04 6.99 2.33
C ILE A 155 -8.74 6.26 2.68
N ILE A 156 -8.50 6.09 3.97
CA ILE A 156 -7.41 5.25 4.48
C ILE A 156 -7.83 3.79 4.37
N THR A 157 -6.93 2.98 3.82
CA THR A 157 -7.10 1.52 3.70
C THR A 157 -5.93 0.78 4.35
N PHE A 158 -6.01 -0.54 4.50
CA PHE A 158 -5.03 -1.31 5.24
C PHE A 158 -4.49 -2.45 4.38
N HIS A 159 -3.24 -2.33 3.93
CA HIS A 159 -2.51 -3.44 3.35
C HIS A 159 -2.15 -4.42 4.46
N GLY A 160 -2.73 -5.60 4.46
CA GLY A 160 -2.55 -6.56 5.53
C GLY A 160 -3.26 -7.89 5.26
N PRO A 161 -3.23 -8.83 6.21
CA PRO A 161 -3.72 -10.19 6.03
C PRO A 161 -5.20 -10.21 5.68
N MET A 162 -5.59 -11.16 4.84
CA MET A 162 -6.97 -11.42 4.41
C MET A 162 -7.60 -12.59 5.21
N ALA A 163 -8.86 -12.88 4.96
CA ALA A 163 -9.60 -13.91 5.66
C ALA A 163 -8.94 -15.29 5.56
N ASN A 164 -8.41 -15.65 4.39
CA ASN A 164 -7.65 -16.89 4.18
C ASN A 164 -6.47 -17.02 5.14
N THR A 165 -5.63 -15.97 5.23
CA THR A 165 -4.47 -15.93 6.13
C THR A 165 -4.91 -16.01 7.59
N LEU A 166 -5.85 -15.14 8.00
CA LEU A 166 -6.31 -15.04 9.39
C LEU A 166 -7.00 -16.31 9.89
N SER A 167 -7.61 -17.12 9.02
CA SER A 167 -8.22 -18.38 9.40
C SER A 167 -7.20 -19.44 9.82
N GLY A 168 -5.97 -19.38 9.30
CA GLY A 168 -4.93 -20.39 9.48
C GLY A 168 -3.82 -20.07 10.48
N ILE A 169 -3.59 -18.78 10.85
CA ILE A 169 -2.47 -18.37 11.72
C ILE A 169 -2.82 -18.47 13.21
N ASP A 170 -1.80 -18.56 14.08
CA ASP A 170 -1.97 -18.52 15.53
C ASP A 170 -2.23 -17.09 16.03
N LYS A 171 -2.95 -16.94 17.17
CA LYS A 171 -3.19 -15.64 17.80
C LYS A 171 -1.95 -14.97 18.36
N ASN A 172 -0.89 -15.72 18.63
CA ASN A 172 0.40 -15.20 19.07
C ASN A 172 1.28 -14.83 17.87
N ASP A 173 0.80 -15.01 16.64
CA ASP A 173 1.49 -14.64 15.43
C ASP A 173 1.64 -13.12 15.31
N TYR A 174 2.78 -12.68 14.82
CA TYR A 174 3.08 -11.26 14.56
C TYR A 174 2.02 -10.62 13.65
N THR A 175 1.60 -11.33 12.60
CA THR A 175 0.61 -10.89 11.64
C THR A 175 -0.73 -10.60 12.30
N TRP A 176 -1.19 -11.48 13.20
CA TRP A 176 -2.41 -11.28 13.98
C TRP A 176 -2.32 -10.05 14.90
N HIS A 177 -1.21 -9.91 15.61
CA HIS A 177 -1.00 -8.76 16.50
C HIS A 177 -0.93 -7.44 15.74
N SER A 178 -0.25 -7.42 14.58
CA SER A 178 -0.16 -6.25 13.72
C SER A 178 -1.54 -5.86 13.16
N PHE A 179 -2.32 -6.83 12.68
CA PHE A 179 -3.70 -6.64 12.22
C PHE A 179 -4.58 -6.02 13.31
N LYS A 180 -4.62 -6.64 14.47
CA LYS A 180 -5.44 -6.15 15.59
C LYS A 180 -5.04 -4.75 16.01
N LYS A 181 -3.73 -4.50 16.21
CA LYS A 181 -3.22 -3.18 16.59
C LYS A 181 -3.61 -2.10 15.58
N ALA A 182 -3.45 -2.38 14.28
CA ALA A 182 -3.76 -1.40 13.24
C ALA A 182 -5.23 -1.02 13.18
N LEU A 183 -6.14 -1.94 13.47
CA LEU A 183 -7.59 -1.72 13.38
C LEU A 183 -8.23 -1.17 14.66
N THR A 184 -7.55 -1.26 15.80
CA THR A 184 -8.10 -0.81 17.10
C THR A 184 -7.45 0.46 17.64
N ALA A 185 -6.38 0.95 17.01
CA ALA A 185 -5.68 2.15 17.47
C ALA A 185 -6.28 3.42 16.85
N SER A 186 -6.71 4.37 17.70
CA SER A 186 -7.13 5.72 17.32
C SER A 186 -6.02 6.78 17.47
N GLN A 187 -4.80 6.34 17.81
CA GLN A 187 -3.60 7.17 17.91
C GLN A 187 -2.60 6.73 16.82
N PRO A 188 -1.60 7.55 16.49
CA PRO A 188 -0.55 7.14 15.58
C PRO A 188 0.07 5.80 16.00
N LEU A 189 0.25 4.88 15.05
CA LEU A 189 0.83 3.56 15.34
C LEU A 189 2.30 3.65 15.78
N GLY A 190 2.96 4.79 15.49
CA GLY A 190 4.37 5.00 15.79
C GLY A 190 5.28 4.20 14.87
N THR A 191 6.48 3.89 15.34
CA THR A 191 7.45 3.08 14.58
C THR A 191 6.90 1.67 14.37
N LEU A 192 7.01 1.17 13.13
CA LEU A 192 6.65 -0.20 12.79
C LEU A 192 7.44 -1.17 13.67
N SER A 193 6.71 -1.96 14.45
CA SER A 193 7.31 -3.05 15.20
C SER A 193 7.70 -4.17 14.22
N LEU A 194 8.90 -4.71 14.37
CA LEU A 194 9.39 -5.80 13.52
C LEU A 194 9.25 -7.14 14.25
N PRO A 195 9.00 -8.25 13.53
CA PRO A 195 9.05 -9.58 14.13
C PRO A 195 10.49 -9.94 14.54
N GLU A 196 10.63 -10.92 15.42
CA GLU A 196 11.93 -11.39 15.89
C GLU A 196 12.83 -11.80 14.72
N GLY A 197 14.08 -11.35 14.74
CA GLY A 197 15.06 -11.62 13.69
C GLY A 197 14.91 -10.78 12.41
N CYS A 198 13.81 -10.05 12.24
CA CYS A 198 13.62 -9.17 11.10
C CYS A 198 14.41 -7.86 11.28
N LYS A 199 15.02 -7.39 10.20
CA LYS A 199 15.82 -6.16 10.20
C LYS A 199 15.60 -5.37 8.91
N LEU A 200 15.30 -4.09 9.05
CA LEU A 200 15.31 -3.17 7.91
C LEU A 200 16.74 -2.84 7.51
N THR A 201 16.95 -2.68 6.22
CA THR A 201 18.26 -2.34 5.66
C THR A 201 18.14 -1.12 4.75
N ALA A 202 19.03 -0.14 4.93
CA ALA A 202 19.12 1.01 4.05
C ALA A 202 19.69 0.60 2.68
N LEU A 203 19.01 0.97 1.61
CA LEU A 203 19.52 0.90 0.23
C LEU A 203 20.06 2.25 -0.20
N ILE A 204 19.30 3.30 -0.02
CA ILE A 204 19.68 4.69 -0.29
C ILE A 204 19.47 5.49 1.00
N PRO A 205 20.52 6.07 1.57
CA PRO A 205 20.41 6.88 2.79
C PRO A 205 19.56 8.13 2.61
N GLY A 206 18.85 8.51 3.67
CA GLY A 206 18.06 9.74 3.72
C GLY A 206 16.85 9.61 4.62
N THR A 207 16.11 10.72 4.72
CA THR A 207 14.87 10.82 5.50
C THR A 207 13.80 11.43 4.62
N ALA A 208 12.61 10.85 4.64
CA ALA A 208 11.47 11.36 3.90
C ALA A 208 10.18 11.23 4.72
N THR A 209 9.31 12.21 4.52
CA THR A 209 7.94 12.18 5.05
C THR A 209 6.97 12.22 3.89
N GLY A 210 5.97 11.35 3.89
CA GLY A 210 4.98 11.28 2.81
C GLY A 210 3.77 10.44 3.20
N ILE A 211 2.78 10.41 2.34
CA ILE A 211 1.62 9.53 2.48
C ILE A 211 2.03 8.12 2.06
N LEU A 212 1.79 7.14 2.92
CA LEU A 212 2.10 5.74 2.59
C LEU A 212 1.14 5.23 1.53
N ALA A 213 1.68 4.66 0.46
CA ALA A 213 0.89 4.10 -0.65
C ALA A 213 1.63 2.94 -1.31
N GLY A 214 0.93 2.11 -2.07
CA GLY A 214 1.55 1.02 -2.81
C GLY A 214 0.95 -0.35 -2.49
N GLY A 215 1.78 -1.39 -2.52
CA GLY A 215 1.43 -2.79 -2.33
C GLY A 215 2.11 -3.68 -3.35
N ASN A 216 1.37 -4.57 -4.01
CA ASN A 216 1.90 -5.52 -4.96
C ASN A 216 2.38 -4.84 -6.26
N LEU A 217 3.65 -5.07 -6.61
CA LEU A 217 4.31 -4.44 -7.76
C LEU A 217 3.63 -4.79 -9.09
N SER A 218 3.28 -6.07 -9.28
CA SER A 218 2.60 -6.53 -10.51
C SER A 218 1.28 -5.80 -10.74
N ILE A 219 0.53 -5.58 -9.67
CA ILE A 219 -0.75 -4.87 -9.74
C ILE A 219 -0.54 -3.38 -10.01
N ILE A 220 0.41 -2.73 -9.32
CA ILE A 220 0.73 -1.30 -9.55
C ILE A 220 1.16 -1.09 -11.01
N ALA A 221 2.05 -1.95 -11.52
CA ALA A 221 2.51 -1.89 -12.90
C ALA A 221 1.37 -2.12 -13.91
N SER A 222 0.43 -3.03 -13.61
CA SER A 222 -0.72 -3.30 -14.48
C SER A 222 -1.71 -2.13 -14.58
N LEU A 223 -1.74 -1.27 -13.56
CA LEU A 223 -2.61 -0.08 -13.55
C LEU A 223 -1.95 1.16 -14.16
N ALA A 224 -0.64 1.13 -14.42
CA ALA A 224 0.08 2.24 -15.04
C ALA A 224 -0.52 2.60 -16.40
N GLY A 225 -0.83 3.87 -16.61
CA GLY A 225 -1.49 4.36 -17.84
C GLY A 225 -3.02 4.22 -17.83
N THR A 226 -3.63 3.70 -16.78
CA THR A 226 -5.09 3.67 -16.61
C THR A 226 -5.58 4.85 -15.77
N PRO A 227 -6.91 5.13 -15.73
CA PRO A 227 -7.48 6.14 -14.83
C PRO A 227 -7.31 5.85 -13.33
N TYR A 228 -6.81 4.67 -12.99
CA TYR A 228 -6.55 4.18 -11.64
C TYR A 228 -5.05 4.10 -11.31
N ALA A 229 -4.19 4.66 -12.16
CA ALA A 229 -2.75 4.67 -11.90
C ALA A 229 -2.40 5.40 -10.60
N LEU A 230 -1.55 4.79 -9.79
CA LEU A 230 -1.03 5.39 -8.56
C LEU A 230 -0.23 6.66 -8.90
N GLN A 231 -0.51 7.75 -8.17
CA GLN A 231 0.22 9.01 -8.27
C GLN A 231 1.35 9.05 -7.24
N GLY A 232 2.59 9.32 -7.66
CA GLY A 232 3.78 9.24 -6.78
C GLY A 232 4.00 10.44 -5.88
N LYS A 233 3.57 11.63 -6.31
CA LYS A 233 3.92 12.89 -5.65
C LYS A 233 3.45 12.94 -4.19
N GLY A 234 4.40 13.21 -3.28
CA GLY A 234 4.13 13.31 -1.85
C GLY A 234 3.96 11.95 -1.16
N LYS A 235 4.31 10.82 -1.81
CA LYS A 235 4.09 9.47 -1.28
C LYS A 235 5.38 8.74 -0.93
N ILE A 236 5.31 7.89 0.07
CA ILE A 236 6.28 6.83 0.33
C ILE A 236 5.71 5.56 -0.30
N LEU A 237 6.41 5.01 -1.27
CA LEU A 237 5.97 3.86 -2.06
C LEU A 237 6.39 2.55 -1.41
N VAL A 238 5.43 1.71 -1.04
CA VAL A 238 5.65 0.32 -0.61
C VAL A 238 5.51 -0.60 -1.81
N LEU A 239 6.47 -1.52 -1.99
CA LEU A 239 6.45 -2.52 -3.07
C LEU A 239 6.79 -3.90 -2.52
N GLU A 240 5.99 -4.90 -2.83
CA GLU A 240 6.22 -6.31 -2.58
C GLU A 240 5.77 -7.13 -3.79
N ASP A 241 6.23 -8.38 -3.94
CA ASP A 241 5.69 -9.29 -4.97
C ASP A 241 5.95 -10.76 -4.62
N VAL A 242 5.34 -11.67 -5.40
CA VAL A 242 5.48 -13.12 -5.24
C VAL A 242 5.45 -13.84 -6.60
N ASN A 243 6.27 -14.90 -6.72
CA ASN A 243 6.28 -15.82 -7.88
C ASN A 243 6.60 -15.16 -9.23
N GLU A 244 7.28 -14.03 -9.23
CA GLU A 244 7.72 -13.34 -10.44
C GLU A 244 9.23 -13.55 -10.69
N PRO A 245 9.66 -14.14 -11.81
CA PRO A 245 11.07 -14.19 -12.16
C PRO A 245 11.72 -12.81 -12.16
N SER A 246 13.01 -12.73 -11.81
CA SER A 246 13.71 -11.46 -11.63
C SER A 246 13.59 -10.49 -12.82
N TYR A 247 13.66 -11.01 -14.06
CA TYR A 247 13.51 -10.17 -15.26
C TYR A 247 12.12 -9.51 -15.37
N LYS A 248 11.07 -10.10 -14.80
CA LYS A 248 9.74 -9.47 -14.75
C LYS A 248 9.68 -8.37 -13.69
N ILE A 249 10.34 -8.57 -12.54
CA ILE A 249 10.52 -7.52 -11.54
C ILE A 249 11.22 -6.31 -12.18
N ASP A 250 12.31 -6.55 -12.92
CA ASP A 250 13.02 -5.50 -13.66
C ASP A 250 12.07 -4.78 -14.65
N ARG A 251 11.35 -5.54 -15.47
CA ARG A 251 10.42 -4.97 -16.46
C ARG A 251 9.34 -4.09 -15.80
N MET A 252 8.77 -4.53 -14.68
CA MET A 252 7.74 -3.77 -13.96
C MET A 252 8.31 -2.52 -13.31
N LEU A 253 9.48 -2.59 -12.68
CA LEU A 253 10.14 -1.41 -12.11
C LEU A 253 10.58 -0.43 -13.22
N ASN A 254 11.03 -0.93 -14.37
CA ASN A 254 11.30 -0.09 -15.54
C ASN A 254 10.03 0.61 -16.05
N GLN A 255 8.88 -0.06 -16.06
CA GLN A 255 7.60 0.57 -16.39
C GLN A 255 7.24 1.68 -15.40
N LEU A 256 7.41 1.45 -14.10
CA LEU A 256 7.16 2.46 -13.07
C LEU A 256 8.16 3.63 -13.18
N TRP A 257 9.40 3.34 -13.56
CA TRP A 257 10.39 4.38 -13.85
C TRP A 257 9.96 5.21 -15.07
N GLN A 258 9.67 4.59 -16.19
CA GLN A 258 9.28 5.29 -17.43
C GLN A 258 7.96 6.06 -17.30
N SER A 259 7.05 5.61 -16.42
CA SER A 259 5.81 6.34 -16.14
C SER A 259 5.99 7.56 -15.23
N GLY A 260 7.18 7.77 -14.68
CA GLY A 260 7.49 8.86 -13.76
C GLY A 260 7.23 8.54 -12.29
N LEU A 261 6.61 7.41 -11.96
CA LEU A 261 6.21 7.09 -10.57
C LEU A 261 7.42 7.06 -9.62
N LEU A 262 8.53 6.39 -10.01
CA LEU A 262 9.70 6.28 -9.13
C LEU A 262 10.46 7.59 -8.96
N GLN A 263 10.34 8.54 -9.90
CA GLN A 263 10.92 9.88 -9.78
C GLN A 263 10.09 10.78 -8.87
N ASP A 264 8.76 10.58 -8.87
CA ASP A 264 7.81 11.47 -8.19
C ASP A 264 7.65 11.14 -6.69
N VAL A 265 7.96 9.91 -6.26
CA VAL A 265 7.82 9.52 -4.85
C VAL A 265 8.85 10.20 -3.94
N GLU A 266 8.54 10.30 -2.65
CA GLU A 266 9.44 10.85 -1.64
C GLU A 266 10.45 9.80 -1.13
N ALA A 267 10.04 8.52 -1.09
CA ALA A 267 10.87 7.39 -0.67
C ALA A 267 10.31 6.06 -1.20
N ILE A 268 11.12 5.00 -1.14
CA ILE A 268 10.73 3.64 -1.50
C ILE A 268 11.01 2.69 -0.33
N ALA A 269 10.03 1.84 -0.02
CA ALA A 269 10.13 0.83 1.02
C ALA A 269 9.78 -0.54 0.43
N TYR A 270 10.79 -1.39 0.26
CA TYR A 270 10.61 -2.74 -0.28
C TYR A 270 10.22 -3.72 0.83
N GLY A 271 9.10 -4.40 0.62
CA GLY A 271 8.63 -5.55 1.37
C GLY A 271 9.27 -6.85 0.91
N ASN A 272 8.52 -7.94 1.07
CA ASN A 272 8.96 -9.27 0.66
C ASN A 272 8.85 -9.44 -0.87
N PHE A 273 9.87 -10.07 -1.48
CA PHE A 273 9.85 -10.59 -2.84
C PHE A 273 10.06 -12.10 -2.74
N ILE A 274 8.94 -12.83 -2.58
CA ILE A 274 8.96 -14.26 -2.29
C ILE A 274 8.93 -15.07 -3.57
N ASN A 275 9.83 -16.08 -3.66
CA ASN A 275 9.95 -16.94 -4.84
C ASN A 275 10.07 -16.12 -6.15
N CYS A 276 10.95 -15.13 -6.13
CA CYS A 276 11.28 -14.28 -7.29
C CYS A 276 12.71 -14.61 -7.78
N PRO A 277 12.93 -15.81 -8.35
CA PRO A 277 14.26 -16.30 -8.69
C PRO A 277 14.82 -15.59 -9.92
N ALA A 278 16.17 -15.56 -9.99
CA ALA A 278 16.92 -15.26 -11.20
C ALA A 278 17.41 -16.56 -11.85
N ASP A 279 17.48 -16.60 -13.18
CA ASP A 279 18.17 -17.68 -13.87
C ASP A 279 19.70 -17.54 -13.71
N PRO A 280 20.47 -18.63 -13.87
CA PRO A 280 21.93 -18.57 -13.76
C PRO A 280 22.55 -17.54 -14.70
N GLY A 281 23.22 -16.54 -14.14
CA GLY A 281 23.87 -15.43 -14.88
C GLY A 281 23.01 -14.19 -15.05
N ASP A 282 21.74 -14.22 -14.64
CA ASP A 282 20.87 -13.04 -14.64
C ASP A 282 21.03 -12.21 -13.36
N PHE A 283 20.56 -10.97 -13.41
CA PHE A 283 20.48 -10.13 -12.21
C PHE A 283 19.49 -10.71 -11.21
N THR A 284 19.90 -10.76 -9.97
CA THR A 284 19.05 -11.14 -8.84
C THR A 284 17.99 -10.07 -8.57
N THR A 285 16.86 -10.45 -7.98
CA THR A 285 15.85 -9.50 -7.53
C THR A 285 16.46 -8.43 -6.62
N GLU A 286 17.37 -8.78 -5.71
CA GLU A 286 18.04 -7.81 -4.84
C GLU A 286 18.88 -6.77 -5.60
N GLU A 287 19.62 -7.18 -6.61
CA GLU A 287 20.39 -6.28 -7.46
C GLU A 287 19.49 -5.33 -8.25
N ILE A 288 18.35 -5.84 -8.75
CA ILE A 288 17.36 -5.05 -9.47
C ILE A 288 16.72 -4.00 -8.55
N LEU A 289 16.29 -4.38 -7.34
CA LEU A 289 15.73 -3.44 -6.36
C LEU A 289 16.73 -2.34 -6.00
N ALA A 290 17.99 -2.70 -5.76
CA ALA A 290 19.06 -1.76 -5.49
C ALA A 290 19.33 -0.81 -6.67
N TYR A 291 19.30 -1.33 -7.89
CA TYR A 291 19.46 -0.54 -9.12
C TYR A 291 18.38 0.53 -9.26
N TYR A 292 17.09 0.16 -9.13
CA TYR A 292 16.00 1.14 -9.26
C TYR A 292 15.92 2.10 -8.06
N ALA A 293 16.29 1.68 -6.86
CA ALA A 293 16.45 2.59 -5.72
C ALA A 293 17.52 3.66 -6.00
N ALA A 294 18.68 3.25 -6.54
CA ALA A 294 19.75 4.16 -6.92
C ALA A 294 19.33 5.09 -8.07
N LEU A 295 18.65 4.55 -9.07
CA LEU A 295 18.15 5.32 -10.22
C LEU A 295 17.12 6.37 -9.80
N ALA A 296 16.22 6.04 -8.88
CA ALA A 296 15.25 6.97 -8.31
C ALA A 296 15.93 8.07 -7.48
N GLY A 297 17.07 7.77 -6.85
CA GLY A 297 17.81 8.72 -6.01
C GLY A 297 17.04 9.20 -4.78
N LYS A 298 16.08 8.42 -4.31
CA LYS A 298 15.22 8.72 -3.16
C LYS A 298 15.65 7.86 -1.97
N PRO A 299 15.42 8.30 -0.71
CA PRO A 299 15.60 7.42 0.44
C PRO A 299 14.92 6.07 0.21
N ALA A 300 15.65 4.96 0.43
CA ALA A 300 15.09 3.64 0.16
C ALA A 300 15.53 2.63 1.21
N ILE A 301 14.59 1.77 1.62
CA ILE A 301 14.82 0.68 2.57
C ILE A 301 14.31 -0.64 2.00
N LYS A 302 14.85 -1.77 2.50
CA LYS A 302 14.34 -3.12 2.24
C LYS A 302 14.16 -3.91 3.53
N GLY A 303 13.42 -5.01 3.44
CA GLY A 303 13.20 -5.95 4.54
C GLY A 303 11.96 -5.63 5.38
N LEU A 304 11.00 -4.85 4.84
CA LEU A 304 9.70 -4.72 5.50
C LEU A 304 9.02 -6.10 5.58
N PRO A 305 8.49 -6.50 6.73
CA PRO A 305 7.74 -7.75 6.87
C PRO A 305 6.32 -7.57 6.32
N VAL A 306 6.20 -7.35 5.00
CA VAL A 306 4.96 -6.99 4.31
C VAL A 306 4.85 -7.76 2.99
N GLY A 307 3.68 -8.28 2.70
CA GLY A 307 3.38 -9.04 1.48
C GLY A 307 3.24 -10.53 1.75
N HIS A 308 3.77 -11.36 0.84
CA HIS A 308 3.57 -12.81 0.81
C HIS A 308 4.57 -13.62 1.66
N GLY A 309 5.31 -12.97 2.56
CA GLY A 309 6.19 -13.65 3.53
C GLY A 309 5.40 -14.32 4.65
N THR A 310 6.14 -14.98 5.55
CA THR A 310 5.56 -15.64 6.74
C THR A 310 4.86 -14.61 7.64
N GLU A 311 5.52 -13.47 7.86
CA GLU A 311 4.96 -12.35 8.60
C GLU A 311 4.46 -11.27 7.63
N ASN A 312 3.27 -10.75 7.88
CA ASN A 312 2.66 -9.69 7.09
C ASN A 312 2.12 -8.58 7.99
N ALA A 313 2.89 -7.52 8.15
CA ALA A 313 2.47 -6.33 8.90
C ALA A 313 1.28 -5.66 8.23
N THR A 314 0.36 -5.17 9.05
CA THR A 314 -0.75 -4.34 8.56
C THR A 314 -0.33 -2.88 8.48
N LEU A 315 -0.28 -2.34 7.27
CA LEU A 315 0.12 -0.97 6.98
C LEU A 315 -1.08 -0.10 6.61
N PRO A 316 -1.30 1.03 7.29
CA PRO A 316 -2.34 1.99 6.93
C PRO A 316 -1.92 2.83 5.72
N LEU A 317 -2.44 2.49 4.53
CA LEU A 317 -2.24 3.25 3.31
C LEU A 317 -3.12 4.52 3.33
N GLY A 318 -2.59 5.63 2.83
CA GLY A 318 -3.24 6.94 2.94
C GLY A 318 -2.85 7.72 4.21
N THR A 319 -2.07 7.11 5.12
CA THR A 319 -1.61 7.74 6.36
C THR A 319 -0.22 8.35 6.17
N LYS A 320 0.05 9.46 6.85
CA LYS A 320 1.36 10.09 6.82
C LYS A 320 2.39 9.28 7.58
N ALA A 321 3.50 9.00 6.92
CA ALA A 321 4.60 8.20 7.45
C ALA A 321 5.94 8.95 7.35
N LEU A 322 6.87 8.57 8.23
CA LEU A 322 8.27 9.00 8.24
C LEU A 322 9.14 7.77 7.97
N LEU A 323 9.90 7.80 6.90
CA LEU A 323 10.92 6.82 6.59
C LEU A 323 12.29 7.41 6.91
N GLN A 324 13.09 6.70 7.71
CA GLN A 324 14.49 6.99 7.96
C GLN A 324 15.34 5.85 7.42
N SER A 325 16.36 6.20 6.65
CA SER A 325 17.28 5.26 6.01
C SER A 325 18.69 5.76 6.21
N ASP A 326 19.28 5.52 7.36
CA ASP A 326 20.69 5.80 7.62
C ASP A 326 21.40 4.51 8.12
N LYS A 327 22.73 4.58 8.28
CA LYS A 327 23.52 3.38 8.57
C LYS A 327 23.18 2.74 9.94
N GLU A 328 22.69 3.52 10.88
CA GLU A 328 22.47 3.09 12.27
C GLU A 328 20.98 3.02 12.63
N ASN A 329 20.16 3.78 11.90
CA ASN A 329 18.74 3.90 12.20
C ASN A 329 17.89 3.79 10.93
N VAL A 330 17.35 2.59 10.69
CA VAL A 330 16.45 2.30 9.56
C VAL A 330 15.06 2.02 10.11
N THR A 331 14.13 2.93 9.87
CA THR A 331 12.77 2.84 10.41
C THR A 331 11.71 3.33 9.43
N LEU A 332 10.51 2.80 9.59
CA LEU A 332 9.26 3.33 9.05
C LEU A 332 8.33 3.62 10.22
N ALA A 333 7.83 4.84 10.33
CA ALA A 333 6.93 5.23 11.41
C ALA A 333 5.67 5.90 10.86
N PHE A 334 4.51 5.60 11.44
CA PHE A 334 3.22 6.23 11.15
C PHE A 334 3.01 7.37 12.13
N ILE A 335 2.99 8.59 11.63
CA ILE A 335 3.04 9.82 12.46
C ILE A 335 1.71 10.54 12.59
N GLU A 336 0.67 10.04 11.93
CA GLU A 336 -0.72 10.48 12.06
C GLU A 336 -1.63 9.29 12.36
N PRO A 337 -2.78 9.49 13.04
CA PRO A 337 -3.76 8.44 13.24
C PRO A 337 -4.33 7.93 11.90
N ALA A 338 -4.45 6.62 11.77
CA ALA A 338 -5.12 5.99 10.62
C ALA A 338 -6.64 5.92 10.82
N LEU A 339 -7.08 5.86 12.07
CA LEU A 339 -8.48 5.76 12.48
C LEU A 339 -8.79 6.81 13.54
N HIS A 340 -10.08 7.16 13.65
CA HIS A 340 -10.56 8.04 14.72
C HIS A 340 -11.35 7.25 15.79
N THR A 341 -11.62 7.87 16.94
CA THR A 341 -12.46 7.31 18.01
C THR A 341 -13.93 7.27 17.63
#